data_60719cd1295a657e07ac5370c8066614
#
_entry.id   60719cd1295a657e07ac5370c8066614
#
_cell.length_a   1.000
_cell.length_b   1.000
_cell.length_c   1.000
_cell.angle_alpha   90.00
_cell.angle_beta   90.00
_cell.angle_gamma   90.00
#
_symmetry.space_group_name_H-M   'P 1'
#
loop_
_entity.id
_entity.type
_entity.pdbx_description
1 polymer ?
#
loop_
_entity_poly.entity_id
_entity_poly.type
_entity_poly.pdbx_seq_one_letter_code
_entity_poly.pdbx_strand_id
1 'polypeptide(L)'
;MKSLASYYFLYYLGQAALMPYLSLYLSEKGISSTLIGLLLSLWALTSVIAQPIMGMLNDRLNDRRQILMLCTVLAPILAFGFYFFDAYFALLIFSVLFPWFQSSSGSLSDSLAVEIGSKAGFSFGSIRLWGALSFSLASFVTGIVYERTGYGSIFFYFLFINAGVLAVLFLFPKIKASEHKLSMFDQAKQVISNKRFLRFIGICLLVNLSIAINFSFLPIYFKTMGFNKAWIGTTYAIAAIIEVPMFWVSAKLNSKIGRLPVLCMAAACYAVKCLTLAFTHDVYLVLASQLLDGTAYAFFASATVEMVKSYSKDETQATFQTVFAAITTGLGGIIGSAFGGILIDHMGAPFLYLILFVLCITAAVLFVISYKMSSRSISHNHLQNS
;
A
#
# COMPACT_ATOMS: atom_id res chain seq x y z
N MET A 1 11.49 -4.01 22.38
CA MET A 1 10.78 -4.88 21.41
C MET A 1 9.28 -5.01 21.73
N LYS A 2 8.86 -5.37 22.95
CA LYS A 2 7.43 -5.59 23.28
C LYS A 2 6.53 -4.38 22.97
N SER A 3 6.85 -3.19 23.44
CA SER A 3 6.04 -1.97 23.19
C SER A 3 5.88 -1.63 21.70
N LEU A 4 6.97 -1.79 20.92
CA LEU A 4 6.94 -1.51 19.49
C LEU A 4 6.13 -2.59 18.72
N ALA A 5 6.24 -3.86 19.11
CA ALA A 5 5.41 -4.94 18.57
C ALA A 5 3.92 -4.71 18.88
N SER A 6 3.58 -4.33 20.14
CA SER A 6 2.20 -3.98 20.52
C SER A 6 1.67 -2.78 19.75
N TYR A 7 2.52 -1.75 19.53
CA TYR A 7 2.17 -0.60 18.70
C TYR A 7 1.81 -1.02 17.28
N TYR A 8 2.69 -1.78 16.60
CA TYR A 8 2.45 -2.25 15.24
C TYR A 8 1.23 -3.15 15.15
N PHE A 9 1.02 -4.01 16.13
CA PHE A 9 -0.15 -4.85 16.22
C PHE A 9 -1.44 -4.00 16.27
N LEU A 10 -1.54 -3.06 17.20
CA LEU A 10 -2.73 -2.21 17.34
C LEU A 10 -2.91 -1.26 16.15
N TYR A 11 -1.83 -0.66 15.64
CA TYR A 11 -1.87 0.24 14.49
C TYR A 11 -2.45 -0.47 13.25
N TYR A 12 -1.93 -1.65 12.91
CA TYR A 12 -2.43 -2.42 11.75
C TYR A 12 -3.80 -3.05 11.99
N LEU A 13 -4.17 -3.33 13.23
CA LEU A 13 -5.55 -3.70 13.60
C LEU A 13 -6.52 -2.57 13.26
N GLY A 14 -6.18 -1.31 13.57
CA GLY A 14 -6.95 -0.13 13.19
C GLY A 14 -7.04 0.05 11.67
N GLN A 15 -5.92 -0.14 10.95
CA GLN A 15 -5.90 -0.06 9.49
C GLN A 15 -6.84 -1.09 8.86
N ALA A 16 -6.81 -2.34 9.31
CA ALA A 16 -7.67 -3.41 8.83
C ALA A 16 -9.15 -3.18 9.16
N ALA A 17 -9.43 -2.49 10.27
CA ALA A 17 -10.80 -2.16 10.64
C ALA A 17 -11.44 -1.09 9.75
N LEU A 18 -10.68 -0.13 9.21
CA LEU A 18 -11.23 0.99 8.44
C LEU A 18 -10.98 0.87 6.94
N MET A 19 -9.71 0.67 6.54
CA MET A 19 -9.28 0.86 5.14
C MET A 19 -10.00 -0.02 4.13
N PRO A 20 -10.16 -1.34 4.34
CA PRO A 20 -10.81 -2.21 3.37
C PRO A 20 -12.30 -1.91 3.19
N TYR A 21 -12.94 -1.27 4.16
CA TYR A 21 -14.39 -1.11 4.19
C TYR A 21 -14.88 0.29 3.88
N LEU A 22 -13.99 1.29 3.83
CA LEU A 22 -14.38 2.69 3.62
C LEU A 22 -15.06 2.91 2.26
N SER A 23 -14.52 2.34 1.19
CA SER A 23 -15.12 2.45 -0.15
C SER A 23 -16.50 1.79 -0.21
N LEU A 24 -16.66 0.64 0.44
CA LEU A 24 -17.95 -0.04 0.55
C LEU A 24 -18.96 0.79 1.34
N TYR A 25 -18.55 1.34 2.50
CA TYR A 25 -19.38 2.21 3.31
C TYR A 25 -19.90 3.42 2.52
N LEU A 26 -19.03 4.11 1.80
CA LEU A 26 -19.41 5.23 0.94
C LEU A 26 -20.37 4.79 -0.17
N SER A 27 -20.13 3.62 -0.77
CA SER A 27 -21.01 3.04 -1.78
C SER A 27 -22.39 2.65 -1.18
N GLU A 28 -22.46 2.24 0.08
CA GLU A 28 -23.74 1.98 0.77
C GLU A 28 -24.52 3.25 1.10
N LYS A 29 -23.83 4.38 1.30
CA LYS A 29 -24.45 5.72 1.37
C LYS A 29 -25.01 6.22 0.02
N GLY A 30 -24.89 5.43 -1.06
CA GLY A 30 -25.37 5.81 -2.40
C GLY A 30 -24.40 6.68 -3.19
N ILE A 31 -23.16 6.84 -2.73
CA ILE A 31 -22.12 7.58 -3.47
C ILE A 31 -21.67 6.70 -4.63
N SER A 32 -21.62 7.27 -5.86
CA SER A 32 -21.17 6.57 -7.05
C SER A 32 -19.71 6.18 -6.96
N SER A 33 -19.30 5.12 -7.68
CA SER A 33 -17.91 4.66 -7.69
C SER A 33 -16.96 5.72 -8.27
N THR A 34 -17.43 6.52 -9.21
CA THR A 34 -16.70 7.68 -9.76
C THR A 34 -16.36 8.69 -8.68
N LEU A 35 -17.36 9.08 -7.86
CA LEU A 35 -17.16 10.03 -6.77
C LEU A 35 -16.27 9.45 -5.68
N ILE A 36 -16.45 8.16 -5.33
CA ILE A 36 -15.55 7.44 -4.41
C ILE A 36 -14.11 7.45 -4.94
N GLY A 37 -13.94 7.18 -6.23
CA GLY A 37 -12.63 7.21 -6.88
C GLY A 37 -11.96 8.59 -6.80
N LEU A 38 -12.71 9.67 -6.97
CA LEU A 38 -12.21 11.04 -6.80
C LEU A 38 -11.80 11.34 -5.35
N LEU A 39 -12.61 10.92 -4.36
CA LEU A 39 -12.27 11.05 -2.94
C LEU A 39 -10.97 10.31 -2.59
N LEU A 40 -10.81 9.08 -3.08
CA LEU A 40 -9.59 8.28 -2.85
C LEU A 40 -8.39 8.82 -3.62
N SER A 41 -8.58 9.42 -4.80
CA SER A 41 -7.52 10.10 -5.55
C SER A 41 -7.01 11.33 -4.80
N LEU A 42 -7.93 12.12 -4.24
CA LEU A 42 -7.58 13.27 -3.41
C LEU A 42 -6.85 12.84 -2.14
N TRP A 43 -7.26 11.70 -1.56
CA TRP A 43 -6.53 11.08 -0.46
C TRP A 43 -5.08 10.73 -0.85
N ALA A 44 -4.89 10.03 -1.97
CA ALA A 44 -3.55 9.67 -2.44
C ALA A 44 -2.68 10.91 -2.69
N LEU A 45 -3.23 11.94 -3.34
CA LEU A 45 -2.55 13.22 -3.56
C LEU A 45 -2.15 13.88 -2.24
N THR A 46 -3.08 13.96 -1.29
CA THR A 46 -2.82 14.52 0.04
C THR A 46 -1.72 13.76 0.76
N SER A 47 -1.72 12.44 0.68
CA SER A 47 -0.70 11.58 1.32
C SER A 47 0.71 11.85 0.80
N VAL A 48 0.86 12.05 -0.52
CA VAL A 48 2.15 12.39 -1.15
C VAL A 48 2.70 13.73 -0.63
N ILE A 49 1.83 14.69 -0.37
CA ILE A 49 2.20 16.03 0.11
C ILE A 49 2.41 16.03 1.63
N ALA A 50 1.52 15.39 2.38
CA ALA A 50 1.50 15.44 3.84
C ALA A 50 2.69 14.73 4.48
N GLN A 51 3.08 13.55 3.96
CA GLN A 51 4.14 12.75 4.57
C GLN A 51 5.49 13.49 4.65
N PRO A 52 6.02 14.14 3.59
CA PRO A 52 7.24 14.92 3.71
C PRO A 52 7.12 16.12 4.65
N ILE A 53 5.99 16.83 4.62
CA ILE A 53 5.77 18.03 5.46
C ILE A 53 5.74 17.63 6.94
N MET A 54 4.97 16.59 7.28
CA MET A 54 4.87 16.10 8.65
C MET A 54 6.17 15.46 9.12
N GLY A 55 6.93 14.83 8.23
CA GLY A 55 8.29 14.36 8.51
C GLY A 55 9.24 15.50 8.87
N MET A 56 9.27 16.57 8.06
CA MET A 56 10.08 17.77 8.36
C MET A 56 9.68 18.46 9.66
N LEU A 57 8.38 18.53 9.96
CA LEU A 57 7.89 19.06 11.23
C LEU A 57 8.34 18.19 12.40
N ASN A 58 8.24 16.86 12.25
CA ASN A 58 8.67 15.91 13.26
C ASN A 58 10.17 16.01 13.58
N ASP A 59 11.01 16.25 12.56
CA ASP A 59 12.45 16.39 12.72
C ASP A 59 12.87 17.68 13.45
N ARG A 60 11.98 18.68 13.53
CA ARG A 60 12.22 19.93 14.28
C ARG A 60 11.87 19.85 15.76
N LEU A 61 11.13 18.82 16.17
CA LEU A 61 10.68 18.69 17.55
C LEU A 61 11.70 17.97 18.42
N ASN A 62 11.78 18.38 19.67
CA ASN A 62 12.64 17.74 20.68
C ASN A 62 12.18 16.31 21.05
N ASP A 63 10.93 15.99 20.79
CA ASP A 63 10.37 14.65 20.98
C ASP A 63 9.55 14.25 19.73
N ARG A 64 10.13 13.37 18.94
CA ARG A 64 9.53 12.89 17.67
C ARG A 64 8.22 12.10 17.84
N ARG A 65 7.86 11.74 19.09
CA ARG A 65 6.56 11.08 19.36
C ARG A 65 5.38 12.05 19.26
N GLN A 66 5.60 13.37 19.47
CA GLN A 66 4.53 14.36 19.58
C GLN A 66 3.69 14.45 18.31
N ILE A 67 4.32 14.48 17.13
CA ILE A 67 3.59 14.49 15.85
C ILE A 67 2.86 13.17 15.64
N LEU A 68 3.48 12.05 15.99
CA LEU A 68 2.84 10.75 15.85
C LEU A 68 1.62 10.61 16.78
N MET A 69 1.71 11.11 18.02
CA MET A 69 0.57 11.18 18.95
C MET A 69 -0.54 12.08 18.40
N LEU A 70 -0.20 13.25 17.86
CA LEU A 70 -1.15 14.16 17.22
C LEU A 70 -1.87 13.48 16.06
N CYS A 71 -1.14 12.79 15.18
CA CYS A 71 -1.70 12.03 14.09
C CYS A 71 -2.65 10.92 14.60
N THR A 72 -2.24 10.21 15.65
CA THR A 72 -3.04 9.11 16.24
C THR A 72 -4.36 9.62 16.86
N VAL A 73 -4.39 10.85 17.36
CA VAL A 73 -5.60 11.47 17.91
C VAL A 73 -6.47 12.06 16.81
N LEU A 74 -5.90 12.83 15.88
CA LEU A 74 -6.68 13.56 14.89
C LEU A 74 -7.23 12.68 13.78
N ALA A 75 -6.50 11.65 13.35
CA ALA A 75 -6.96 10.77 12.29
C ALA A 75 -8.34 10.12 12.60
N PRO A 76 -8.56 9.42 13.73
CA PRO A 76 -9.86 8.83 14.00
C PRO A 76 -10.96 9.87 14.19
N ILE A 77 -10.68 11.05 14.75
CA ILE A 77 -11.67 12.13 14.88
C ILE A 77 -12.12 12.61 13.50
N LEU A 78 -11.17 12.84 12.58
CA LEU A 78 -11.45 13.29 11.21
C LEU A 78 -12.12 12.19 10.37
N ALA A 79 -11.89 10.93 10.66
CA ALA A 79 -12.59 9.82 10.02
C ALA A 79 -14.11 9.88 10.25
N PHE A 80 -14.58 10.38 11.41
CA PHE A 80 -15.99 10.60 11.66
C PHE A 80 -16.65 11.64 10.73
N GLY A 81 -15.85 12.44 10.02
CA GLY A 81 -16.38 13.31 8.98
C GLY A 81 -17.11 12.51 7.88
N PHE A 82 -16.60 11.34 7.52
CA PHE A 82 -17.28 10.44 6.57
C PHE A 82 -18.55 9.81 7.14
N TYR A 83 -18.65 9.70 8.47
CA TYR A 83 -19.82 9.17 9.16
C TYR A 83 -20.97 10.18 9.25
N PHE A 84 -20.66 11.41 9.70
CA PHE A 84 -21.67 12.42 10.01
C PHE A 84 -22.15 13.23 8.81
N PHE A 85 -21.35 13.32 7.75
CA PHE A 85 -21.69 14.14 6.59
C PHE A 85 -21.96 13.30 5.35
N ASP A 86 -23.05 13.64 4.65
CA ASP A 86 -23.43 13.02 3.37
C ASP A 86 -23.16 13.96 2.18
N ALA A 87 -23.02 15.27 2.44
CA ALA A 87 -22.75 16.24 1.40
C ALA A 87 -21.36 15.99 0.77
N TYR A 88 -21.33 15.82 -0.53
CA TYR A 88 -20.10 15.50 -1.27
C TYR A 88 -18.99 16.51 -1.01
N PHE A 89 -19.32 17.81 -0.90
CA PHE A 89 -18.33 18.86 -0.59
C PHE A 89 -17.68 18.64 0.80
N ALA A 90 -18.42 18.22 1.80
CA ALA A 90 -17.87 17.88 3.11
C ALA A 90 -16.96 16.64 3.01
N LEU A 91 -17.36 15.62 2.25
CA LEU A 91 -16.53 14.44 2.03
C LEU A 91 -15.21 14.79 1.32
N LEU A 92 -15.20 15.75 0.39
CA LEU A 92 -13.96 16.27 -0.21
C LEU A 92 -13.02 16.88 0.84
N ILE A 93 -13.55 17.68 1.78
CA ILE A 93 -12.75 18.28 2.86
C ILE A 93 -12.13 17.17 3.73
N PHE A 94 -12.92 16.18 4.13
CA PHE A 94 -12.40 15.08 4.95
C PHE A 94 -11.46 14.16 4.18
N SER A 95 -11.58 14.07 2.86
CA SER A 95 -10.63 13.35 2.00
C SER A 95 -9.26 14.05 1.86
N VAL A 96 -9.15 15.29 2.34
CA VAL A 96 -7.86 16.00 2.51
C VAL A 96 -7.43 15.92 3.98
N LEU A 97 -8.29 16.28 4.91
CA LEU A 97 -7.92 16.41 6.33
C LEU A 97 -7.54 15.05 6.96
N PHE A 98 -8.33 14.02 6.71
CA PHE A 98 -8.10 12.70 7.31
C PHE A 98 -6.78 12.07 6.85
N PRO A 99 -6.49 11.95 5.53
CA PRO A 99 -5.24 11.34 5.08
C PRO A 99 -4.00 12.17 5.43
N TRP A 100 -4.13 13.48 5.66
CA TRP A 100 -3.03 14.31 6.14
C TRP A 100 -2.38 13.73 7.40
N PHE A 101 -3.19 13.32 8.36
CA PHE A 101 -2.72 12.73 9.61
C PHE A 101 -2.55 11.20 9.50
N GLN A 102 -3.46 10.53 8.83
CA GLN A 102 -3.46 9.07 8.73
C GLN A 102 -2.25 8.52 7.97
N SER A 103 -1.93 9.08 6.79
CA SER A 103 -0.78 8.63 6.01
C SER A 103 0.55 8.98 6.68
N SER A 104 0.60 10.14 7.32
CA SER A 104 1.78 10.59 8.06
C SER A 104 2.06 9.71 9.28
N SER A 105 1.02 9.22 9.96
CA SER A 105 1.16 8.28 11.07
C SER A 105 1.92 7.02 10.66
N GLY A 106 1.64 6.45 9.47
CA GLY A 106 2.35 5.28 8.95
C GLY A 106 3.83 5.54 8.71
N SER A 107 4.17 6.59 7.96
CA SER A 107 5.55 6.92 7.63
C SER A 107 6.40 7.29 8.84
N LEU A 108 5.82 8.02 9.80
CA LEU A 108 6.47 8.38 11.06
C LEU A 108 6.71 7.16 11.95
N SER A 109 5.74 6.23 12.03
CA SER A 109 5.90 4.98 12.77
C SER A 109 7.03 4.13 12.22
N ASP A 110 7.10 4.00 10.89
CA ASP A 110 8.15 3.20 10.23
C ASP A 110 9.54 3.81 10.48
N SER A 111 9.66 5.14 10.41
CA SER A 111 10.89 5.86 10.75
C SER A 111 11.34 5.61 12.20
N LEU A 112 10.40 5.73 13.16
CA LEU A 112 10.68 5.46 14.58
C LEU A 112 11.06 3.99 14.83
N ALA A 113 10.38 3.05 14.15
CA ALA A 113 10.67 1.64 14.30
C ALA A 113 12.06 1.25 13.79
N VAL A 114 12.50 1.83 12.67
CA VAL A 114 13.85 1.64 12.15
C VAL A 114 14.89 2.19 13.14
N GLU A 115 14.66 3.39 13.69
CA GLU A 115 15.59 4.02 14.63
C GLU A 115 15.68 3.25 15.95
N ILE A 116 14.54 2.87 16.54
CA ILE A 116 14.52 2.08 17.78
C ILE A 116 15.12 0.69 17.54
N GLY A 117 14.77 0.07 16.40
CA GLY A 117 15.28 -1.24 16.02
C GLY A 117 16.79 -1.28 15.89
N SER A 118 17.38 -0.29 15.20
CA SER A 118 18.82 -0.20 15.02
C SER A 118 19.57 -0.04 16.34
N LYS A 119 19.02 0.74 17.29
CA LYS A 119 19.58 0.93 18.64
C LYS A 119 19.43 -0.31 19.54
N ALA A 120 18.38 -1.09 19.33
CA ALA A 120 18.05 -2.24 20.17
C ALA A 120 18.46 -3.60 19.56
N GLY A 121 19.11 -3.60 18.40
CA GLY A 121 19.67 -4.79 17.75
C GLY A 121 18.64 -5.73 17.11
N PHE A 122 17.46 -5.23 16.68
CA PHE A 122 16.48 -6.04 15.96
C PHE A 122 16.10 -5.40 14.61
N SER A 123 15.74 -6.24 13.66
CA SER A 123 15.39 -5.79 12.30
C SER A 123 13.98 -5.19 12.24
N PHE A 124 13.79 -4.19 11.38
CA PHE A 124 12.48 -3.64 11.08
C PHE A 124 11.47 -4.72 10.63
N GLY A 125 11.95 -5.70 9.83
CA GLY A 125 11.11 -6.80 9.36
C GLY A 125 10.48 -7.61 10.50
N SER A 126 11.20 -7.84 11.61
CA SER A 126 10.65 -8.58 12.77
C SER A 126 9.54 -7.83 13.50
N ILE A 127 9.53 -6.50 13.42
CA ILE A 127 8.45 -5.67 13.97
C ILE A 127 7.27 -5.64 12.99
N ARG A 128 7.54 -5.51 11.69
CA ARG A 128 6.54 -5.45 10.64
C ARG A 128 5.68 -6.72 10.56
N LEU A 129 6.25 -7.88 10.93
CA LEU A 129 5.50 -9.14 11.02
C LEU A 129 4.29 -9.05 11.97
N TRP A 130 4.41 -8.34 13.10
CA TRP A 130 3.28 -8.14 14.03
C TRP A 130 2.15 -7.33 13.38
N GLY A 131 2.50 -6.37 12.52
CA GLY A 131 1.52 -5.62 11.72
C GLY A 131 0.81 -6.51 10.69
N ALA A 132 1.54 -7.34 9.96
CA ALA A 132 0.96 -8.25 8.98
C ALA A 132 0.02 -9.28 9.63
N LEU A 133 0.45 -9.87 10.74
CA LEU A 133 -0.36 -10.81 11.51
C LEU A 133 -1.65 -10.15 12.03
N SER A 134 -1.52 -8.95 12.58
CA SER A 134 -2.66 -8.18 13.08
C SER A 134 -3.62 -7.80 11.97
N PHE A 135 -3.11 -7.30 10.84
CA PHE A 135 -3.93 -6.93 9.69
C PHE A 135 -4.74 -8.11 9.16
N SER A 136 -4.10 -9.27 9.01
CA SER A 136 -4.76 -10.49 8.55
C SER A 136 -5.87 -10.94 9.52
N LEU A 137 -5.55 -11.08 10.81
CA LEU A 137 -6.51 -11.49 11.83
C LEU A 137 -7.67 -10.50 11.94
N ALA A 138 -7.36 -9.21 11.98
CA ALA A 138 -8.35 -8.16 12.09
C ALA A 138 -9.26 -8.07 10.87
N SER A 139 -8.71 -8.20 9.65
CA SER A 139 -9.52 -8.20 8.42
C SER A 139 -10.56 -9.32 8.43
N PHE A 140 -10.16 -10.52 8.86
CA PHE A 140 -11.08 -11.65 9.01
C PHE A 140 -12.18 -11.38 10.05
N VAL A 141 -11.79 -10.95 11.25
CA VAL A 141 -12.73 -10.70 12.36
C VAL A 141 -13.68 -9.56 12.02
N THR A 142 -13.18 -8.45 11.46
CA THR A 142 -14.00 -7.29 11.12
C THR A 142 -15.04 -7.59 10.03
N GLY A 143 -14.72 -8.48 9.07
CA GLY A 143 -15.69 -8.94 8.08
C GLY A 143 -16.93 -9.55 8.72
N ILE A 144 -16.74 -10.42 9.72
CA ILE A 144 -17.84 -11.06 10.47
C ILE A 144 -18.58 -10.05 11.38
N VAL A 145 -17.83 -9.17 12.03
CA VAL A 145 -18.41 -8.18 12.96
C VAL A 145 -19.28 -7.18 12.22
N TYR A 146 -18.81 -6.65 11.08
CA TYR A 146 -19.55 -5.61 10.33
C TYR A 146 -20.79 -6.13 9.62
N GLU A 147 -20.83 -7.43 9.32
CA GLU A 147 -22.08 -8.05 8.85
C GLU A 147 -23.20 -7.92 9.89
N ARG A 148 -22.87 -7.99 11.19
CA ARG A 148 -23.82 -7.89 12.30
C ARG A 148 -24.09 -6.47 12.78
N THR A 149 -23.06 -5.63 12.84
CA THR A 149 -23.10 -4.27 13.42
C THR A 149 -23.32 -3.18 12.38
N GLY A 150 -23.24 -3.53 11.10
CA GLY A 150 -23.27 -2.57 10.00
C GLY A 150 -21.93 -1.85 9.78
N TYR A 151 -21.70 -1.40 8.55
CA TYR A 151 -20.42 -0.78 8.15
C TYR A 151 -20.21 0.62 8.75
N GLY A 152 -21.23 1.29 9.29
CA GLY A 152 -21.03 2.53 10.04
C GLY A 152 -20.21 2.36 11.33
N SER A 153 -20.14 1.14 11.85
CA SER A 153 -19.34 0.85 13.05
C SER A 153 -17.81 0.90 12.83
N ILE A 154 -17.32 0.92 11.59
CA ILE A 154 -15.87 1.01 11.25
C ILE A 154 -15.20 2.19 11.94
N PHE A 155 -15.88 3.34 12.04
CA PHE A 155 -15.34 4.56 12.65
C PHE A 155 -15.18 4.44 14.15
N PHE A 156 -16.12 3.79 14.83
CA PHE A 156 -16.06 3.55 16.27
C PHE A 156 -14.94 2.57 16.63
N TYR A 157 -14.81 1.45 15.90
CA TYR A 157 -13.71 0.51 16.10
C TYR A 157 -12.37 1.16 15.84
N PHE A 158 -12.26 1.95 14.76
CA PHE A 158 -11.04 2.68 14.45
C PHE A 158 -10.66 3.67 15.56
N LEU A 159 -11.62 4.41 16.13
CA LEU A 159 -11.40 5.32 17.25
C LEU A 159 -10.90 4.58 18.50
N PHE A 160 -11.60 3.51 18.92
CA PHE A 160 -11.21 2.75 20.12
C PHE A 160 -9.84 2.09 19.98
N ILE A 161 -9.53 1.54 18.81
CA ILE A 161 -8.23 0.94 18.55
C ILE A 161 -7.13 2.01 18.60
N ASN A 162 -7.34 3.19 17.99
CA ASN A 162 -6.37 4.28 18.05
C ASN A 162 -6.18 4.85 19.46
N ALA A 163 -7.19 4.81 20.32
CA ALA A 163 -7.01 5.11 21.75
C ALA A 163 -6.02 4.13 22.41
N GLY A 164 -6.10 2.84 22.06
CA GLY A 164 -5.12 1.83 22.49
C GLY A 164 -3.72 2.09 21.91
N VAL A 165 -3.63 2.48 20.63
CA VAL A 165 -2.35 2.89 19.99
C VAL A 165 -1.73 4.07 20.74
N LEU A 166 -2.53 5.08 21.08
CA LEU A 166 -2.08 6.27 21.83
C LEU A 166 -1.56 5.87 23.21
N ALA A 167 -2.26 4.99 23.93
CA ALA A 167 -1.81 4.48 25.23
C ALA A 167 -0.43 3.80 25.15
N VAL A 168 -0.19 3.01 24.10
CA VAL A 168 1.12 2.37 23.89
C VAL A 168 2.19 3.40 23.53
N LEU A 169 1.88 4.49 22.81
CA LEU A 169 2.83 5.55 22.48
C LEU A 169 3.36 6.29 23.73
N PHE A 170 2.55 6.41 24.78
CA PHE A 170 3.02 6.96 26.05
C PHE A 170 4.11 6.11 26.72
N LEU A 171 4.16 4.80 26.41
CA LEU A 171 5.19 3.89 26.92
C LEU A 171 6.51 3.95 26.15
N PHE A 172 6.57 4.69 25.02
CA PHE A 172 7.80 4.81 24.24
C PHE A 172 8.78 5.76 24.94
N PRO A 173 10.10 5.52 24.82
CA PRO A 173 11.10 6.48 25.26
C PRO A 173 11.02 7.76 24.42
N LYS A 174 11.38 8.91 25.01
CA LYS A 174 11.54 10.16 24.24
C LYS A 174 12.65 9.99 23.20
N ILE A 175 12.36 10.33 21.97
CA ILE A 175 13.29 10.18 20.85
C ILE A 175 13.66 11.58 20.35
N LYS A 176 14.94 11.93 20.51
CA LYS A 176 15.48 13.22 20.06
C LYS A 176 15.63 13.25 18.54
N ALA A 177 15.57 14.44 17.96
CA ALA A 177 15.80 14.67 16.54
C ALA A 177 17.19 14.14 16.10
N SER A 178 17.25 13.56 14.91
CA SER A 178 18.51 13.17 14.26
C SER A 178 18.99 14.34 13.41
N GLU A 179 20.30 14.64 13.46
CA GLU A 179 20.92 15.77 12.73
C GLU A 179 21.13 15.50 11.23
N HIS A 180 20.33 14.68 10.58
CA HIS A 180 20.51 14.37 9.15
C HIS A 180 19.85 15.44 8.28
N LYS A 181 20.63 16.43 7.89
CA LYS A 181 20.31 17.42 6.84
C LYS A 181 20.79 16.92 5.49
N LEU A 182 19.94 16.28 4.71
CA LEU A 182 20.20 16.08 3.29
C LEU A 182 19.21 16.92 2.47
N SER A 183 19.71 17.73 1.54
CA SER A 183 18.89 18.45 0.56
C SER A 183 18.25 17.44 -0.39
N MET A 184 16.96 17.18 -0.19
CA MET A 184 16.20 16.21 -1.03
C MET A 184 16.10 16.67 -2.49
N PHE A 185 16.15 17.97 -2.78
CA PHE A 185 15.95 18.49 -4.14
C PHE A 185 17.08 18.15 -5.10
N ASP A 186 18.34 18.26 -4.67
CA ASP A 186 19.48 17.97 -5.54
C ASP A 186 19.62 16.49 -5.84
N GLN A 187 19.25 15.64 -4.90
CA GLN A 187 19.24 14.20 -5.07
C GLN A 187 18.08 13.75 -5.99
N ALA A 188 16.90 14.36 -5.89
CA ALA A 188 15.77 14.07 -6.78
C ALA A 188 16.11 14.34 -8.25
N LYS A 189 16.88 15.36 -8.55
CA LYS A 189 17.34 15.68 -9.91
C LYS A 189 18.20 14.57 -10.51
N GLN A 190 19.09 13.94 -9.72
CA GLN A 190 19.88 12.79 -10.16
C GLN A 190 19.03 11.58 -10.48
N VAL A 191 17.98 11.34 -9.69
CA VAL A 191 17.03 10.24 -9.90
C VAL A 191 16.28 10.40 -11.21
N ILE A 192 15.76 11.60 -11.48
CA ILE A 192 14.97 11.92 -12.68
C ILE A 192 15.84 11.86 -13.95
N SER A 193 17.14 12.10 -13.88
CA SER A 193 18.03 11.98 -15.05
C SER A 193 18.38 10.53 -15.41
N ASN A 194 18.11 9.55 -14.55
CA ASN A 194 18.41 8.14 -14.84
C ASN A 194 17.31 7.49 -15.72
N LYS A 195 17.48 7.56 -17.04
CA LYS A 195 16.51 7.01 -18.02
C LYS A 195 16.22 5.50 -17.86
N ARG A 196 17.17 4.71 -17.34
CA ARG A 196 16.94 3.27 -17.09
C ARG A 196 16.00 3.09 -15.90
N PHE A 197 16.20 3.87 -14.86
CA PHE A 197 15.36 3.86 -13.68
C PHE A 197 13.95 4.37 -13.98
N LEU A 198 13.80 5.45 -14.77
CA LEU A 198 12.48 5.97 -15.17
C LEU A 198 11.68 4.94 -15.99
N ARG A 199 12.33 4.21 -16.91
CA ARG A 199 11.66 3.12 -17.64
C ARG A 199 11.20 2.01 -16.71
N PHE A 200 12.03 1.63 -15.74
CA PHE A 200 11.67 0.66 -14.72
C PHE A 200 10.47 1.12 -13.88
N ILE A 201 10.46 2.36 -13.41
CA ILE A 201 9.31 2.97 -12.69
C ILE A 201 8.05 2.91 -13.54
N GLY A 202 8.13 3.26 -14.84
CA GLY A 202 6.98 3.23 -15.74
C GLY A 202 6.35 1.84 -15.85
N ILE A 203 7.15 0.78 -15.90
CA ILE A 203 6.64 -0.61 -15.92
C ILE A 203 6.01 -0.96 -14.55
N CYS A 204 6.68 -0.61 -13.45
CA CYS A 204 6.16 -0.84 -12.11
C CYS A 204 4.85 -0.09 -11.84
N LEU A 205 4.66 1.09 -12.44
CA LEU A 205 3.43 1.87 -12.33
C LEU A 205 2.21 1.09 -12.85
N LEU A 206 2.34 0.34 -13.95
CA LEU A 206 1.25 -0.50 -14.49
C LEU A 206 0.78 -1.54 -13.47
N VAL A 207 1.70 -2.20 -12.77
CA VAL A 207 1.38 -3.16 -11.71
C VAL A 207 0.78 -2.46 -10.50
N ASN A 208 1.35 -1.31 -10.09
CA ASN A 208 0.83 -0.55 -8.95
C ASN A 208 -0.57 0.02 -9.18
N LEU A 209 -0.92 0.41 -10.41
CA LEU A 209 -2.29 0.78 -10.77
C LEU A 209 -3.25 -0.37 -10.45
N SER A 210 -2.89 -1.61 -10.84
CA SER A 210 -3.71 -2.77 -10.56
C SER A 210 -3.84 -3.06 -9.06
N ILE A 211 -2.75 -2.91 -8.29
CA ILE A 211 -2.75 -3.08 -6.83
C ILE A 211 -3.66 -2.04 -6.17
N ALA A 212 -3.49 -0.75 -6.51
CA ALA A 212 -4.24 0.35 -5.91
C ALA A 212 -5.75 0.25 -6.22
N ILE A 213 -6.11 -0.02 -7.46
CA ILE A 213 -7.50 -0.20 -7.88
C ILE A 213 -8.13 -1.40 -7.18
N ASN A 214 -7.45 -2.53 -7.19
CA ASN A 214 -7.96 -3.74 -6.52
C ASN A 214 -8.20 -3.48 -5.02
N PHE A 215 -7.22 -2.89 -4.31
CA PHE A 215 -7.38 -2.59 -2.89
C PHE A 215 -8.58 -1.68 -2.61
N SER A 216 -8.78 -0.65 -3.44
CA SER A 216 -9.84 0.34 -3.25
C SER A 216 -11.23 -0.16 -3.65
N PHE A 217 -11.33 -0.96 -4.70
CA PHE A 217 -12.61 -1.30 -5.34
C PHE A 217 -13.04 -2.76 -5.21
N LEU A 218 -12.21 -3.65 -4.67
CA LEU A 218 -12.60 -5.04 -4.42
C LEU A 218 -13.86 -5.15 -3.53
N PRO A 219 -14.07 -4.34 -2.48
CA PRO A 219 -15.32 -4.36 -1.71
C PRO A 219 -16.53 -3.94 -2.55
N ILE A 220 -16.37 -2.99 -3.46
CA ILE A 220 -17.44 -2.57 -4.38
C ILE A 220 -17.72 -3.69 -5.41
N TYR A 221 -16.69 -4.40 -5.88
CA TYR A 221 -16.85 -5.59 -6.71
C TYR A 221 -17.74 -6.64 -6.02
N PHE A 222 -17.51 -6.94 -4.74
CA PHE A 222 -18.38 -7.86 -3.98
C PHE A 222 -19.83 -7.40 -3.98
N LYS A 223 -20.07 -6.10 -3.79
CA LYS A 223 -21.43 -5.51 -3.82
C LYS A 223 -22.07 -5.64 -5.21
N THR A 224 -21.35 -5.29 -6.28
CA THR A 224 -21.88 -5.31 -7.65
C THR A 224 -22.14 -6.72 -8.18
N MET A 225 -21.33 -7.70 -7.75
CA MET A 225 -21.51 -9.12 -8.11
C MET A 225 -22.55 -9.84 -7.23
N GLY A 226 -23.13 -9.16 -6.24
CA GLY A 226 -24.12 -9.74 -5.34
C GLY A 226 -23.54 -10.77 -4.35
N PHE A 227 -22.22 -10.78 -4.14
CA PHE A 227 -21.59 -11.68 -3.17
C PHE A 227 -21.86 -11.23 -1.73
N ASN A 228 -21.89 -12.20 -0.81
CA ASN A 228 -21.97 -11.87 0.61
C ASN A 228 -20.74 -11.07 1.03
N LYS A 229 -20.97 -9.88 1.58
CA LYS A 229 -19.94 -8.92 1.98
C LYS A 229 -19.09 -9.40 3.16
N ALA A 230 -19.55 -10.37 3.94
CA ALA A 230 -18.78 -11.00 5.01
C ALA A 230 -17.46 -11.60 4.49
N TRP A 231 -17.43 -12.06 3.23
CA TRP A 231 -16.21 -12.61 2.61
C TRP A 231 -15.13 -11.57 2.31
N ILE A 232 -15.44 -10.27 2.36
CA ILE A 232 -14.46 -9.20 2.09
C ILE A 232 -13.29 -9.30 3.07
N GLY A 233 -13.56 -9.46 4.36
CA GLY A 233 -12.51 -9.61 5.37
C GLY A 233 -11.66 -10.86 5.15
N THR A 234 -12.31 -11.99 4.81
CA THR A 234 -11.62 -13.24 4.49
C THR A 234 -10.70 -13.08 3.26
N THR A 235 -11.14 -12.31 2.27
CA THR A 235 -10.37 -12.01 1.06
C THR A 235 -9.04 -11.34 1.39
N TYR A 236 -9.07 -10.25 2.17
CA TYR A 236 -7.85 -9.56 2.60
C TYR A 236 -7.01 -10.40 3.56
N ALA A 237 -7.64 -11.21 4.43
CA ALA A 237 -6.92 -12.09 5.35
C ALA A 237 -6.12 -13.15 4.61
N ILE A 238 -6.70 -13.81 3.59
CA ILE A 238 -6.00 -14.82 2.78
C ILE A 238 -4.78 -14.18 2.09
N ALA A 239 -4.94 -13.03 1.45
CA ALA A 239 -3.84 -12.33 0.80
C ALA A 239 -2.70 -12.04 1.79
N ALA A 240 -3.02 -11.43 2.96
CA ALA A 240 -2.03 -11.05 3.95
C ALA A 240 -1.31 -12.27 4.60
N ILE A 241 -1.99 -13.40 4.81
CA ILE A 241 -1.36 -14.62 5.33
C ILE A 241 -0.36 -15.18 4.31
N ILE A 242 -0.71 -15.19 3.03
CA ILE A 242 0.14 -15.74 1.98
C ILE A 242 1.36 -14.84 1.71
N GLU A 243 1.24 -13.53 1.89
CA GLU A 243 2.39 -12.61 1.76
C GLU A 243 3.59 -13.06 2.60
N VAL A 244 3.37 -13.48 3.83
CA VAL A 244 4.45 -13.79 4.79
C VAL A 244 5.41 -14.87 4.27
N PRO A 245 4.97 -16.10 3.92
CA PRO A 245 5.85 -17.11 3.38
C PRO A 245 6.39 -16.73 1.99
N MET A 246 5.62 -15.99 1.18
CA MET A 246 6.01 -15.61 -0.16
C MET A 246 7.10 -14.54 -0.18
N PHE A 247 7.23 -13.68 0.82
CA PHE A 247 8.39 -12.80 0.97
C PHE A 247 9.70 -13.61 1.11
N TRP A 248 9.68 -14.70 1.87
CA TRP A 248 10.85 -15.56 2.02
C TRP A 248 11.18 -16.33 0.73
N VAL A 249 10.15 -16.84 0.03
CA VAL A 249 10.31 -17.46 -1.29
C VAL A 249 10.88 -16.45 -2.30
N SER A 250 10.35 -15.21 -2.32
CA SER A 250 10.81 -14.14 -3.18
C SER A 250 12.29 -13.82 -2.99
N ALA A 251 12.75 -13.70 -1.74
CA ALA A 251 14.16 -13.43 -1.45
C ALA A 251 15.08 -14.53 -2.01
N LYS A 252 14.68 -15.80 -1.89
CA LYS A 252 15.41 -16.93 -2.50
C LYS A 252 15.39 -16.91 -4.02
N LEU A 253 14.26 -16.56 -4.63
CA LEU A 253 14.13 -16.49 -6.09
C LEU A 253 14.94 -15.32 -6.64
N ASN A 254 14.89 -14.14 -6.00
CA ASN A 254 15.71 -12.99 -6.39
C ASN A 254 17.21 -13.32 -6.47
N SER A 255 17.71 -14.13 -5.53
CA SER A 255 19.11 -14.55 -5.52
C SER A 255 19.43 -15.63 -6.56
N LYS A 256 18.47 -16.52 -6.92
CA LYS A 256 18.71 -17.65 -7.85
C LYS A 256 18.51 -17.28 -9.32
N ILE A 257 17.41 -16.61 -9.65
CA ILE A 257 17.00 -16.33 -11.05
C ILE A 257 17.05 -14.85 -11.40
N GLY A 258 17.32 -13.98 -10.39
CA GLY A 258 17.37 -12.53 -10.56
C GLY A 258 16.01 -11.85 -10.37
N ARG A 259 16.05 -10.54 -10.22
CA ARG A 259 14.90 -9.69 -9.84
C ARG A 259 13.88 -9.52 -10.96
N LEU A 260 14.33 -9.37 -12.22
CA LEU A 260 13.42 -9.16 -13.36
C LEU A 260 12.51 -10.37 -13.64
N PRO A 261 12.98 -11.63 -13.63
CA PRO A 261 12.08 -12.79 -13.70
C PRO A 261 11.07 -12.85 -12.55
N VAL A 262 11.47 -12.49 -11.32
CA VAL A 262 10.55 -12.46 -10.18
C VAL A 262 9.47 -11.38 -10.37
N LEU A 263 9.81 -10.20 -10.90
CA LEU A 263 8.84 -9.16 -11.26
C LEU A 263 7.89 -9.61 -12.38
N CYS A 264 8.40 -10.36 -13.35
CA CYS A 264 7.56 -10.95 -14.39
C CYS A 264 6.55 -11.95 -13.79
N MET A 265 6.99 -12.81 -12.86
CA MET A 265 6.11 -13.74 -12.14
C MET A 265 5.05 -13.00 -11.31
N ALA A 266 5.43 -11.93 -10.63
CA ALA A 266 4.50 -11.08 -9.88
C ALA A 266 3.41 -10.51 -10.79
N ALA A 267 3.80 -9.89 -11.91
CA ALA A 267 2.85 -9.34 -12.88
C ALA A 267 1.95 -10.43 -13.50
N ALA A 268 2.48 -11.63 -13.77
CA ALA A 268 1.71 -12.76 -14.27
C ALA A 268 0.67 -13.26 -13.23
N CYS A 269 1.05 -13.38 -11.96
CA CYS A 269 0.12 -13.73 -10.88
C CYS A 269 -1.02 -12.71 -10.76
N TYR A 270 -0.70 -11.40 -10.78
CA TYR A 270 -1.74 -10.37 -10.82
C TYR A 270 -2.62 -10.46 -12.05
N ALA A 271 -2.06 -10.75 -13.23
CA ALA A 271 -2.83 -10.91 -14.45
C ALA A 271 -3.84 -12.07 -14.33
N VAL A 272 -3.38 -13.25 -13.88
CA VAL A 272 -4.25 -14.41 -13.69
C VAL A 272 -5.36 -14.11 -12.68
N LYS A 273 -5.03 -13.46 -11.54
CA LYS A 273 -6.03 -13.02 -10.58
C LYS A 273 -7.07 -12.09 -11.23
N CYS A 274 -6.63 -11.05 -11.94
CA CYS A 274 -7.54 -10.11 -12.59
C CYS A 274 -8.43 -10.79 -13.64
N LEU A 275 -7.88 -11.75 -14.41
CA LEU A 275 -8.65 -12.54 -15.35
C LEU A 275 -9.72 -13.38 -14.64
N THR A 276 -9.37 -14.00 -13.51
CA THR A 276 -10.34 -14.75 -12.68
C THR A 276 -11.48 -13.84 -12.24
N LEU A 277 -11.18 -12.65 -11.68
CA LEU A 277 -12.19 -11.70 -11.22
C LEU A 277 -13.05 -11.11 -12.36
N ALA A 278 -12.52 -11.03 -13.59
CA ALA A 278 -13.27 -10.55 -14.74
C ALA A 278 -14.38 -11.51 -15.18
N PHE A 279 -14.20 -12.83 -14.99
CA PHE A 279 -15.10 -13.83 -15.55
C PHE A 279 -15.80 -14.72 -14.51
N THR A 280 -15.39 -14.68 -13.26
CA THR A 280 -15.98 -15.55 -12.24
C THR A 280 -17.28 -14.99 -11.69
N HIS A 281 -18.23 -15.90 -11.40
CA HIS A 281 -19.44 -15.66 -10.62
C HIS A 281 -19.43 -16.50 -9.32
N ASP A 282 -18.29 -17.10 -8.98
CA ASP A 282 -18.13 -17.95 -7.80
C ASP A 282 -17.21 -17.26 -6.77
N VAL A 283 -17.73 -17.02 -5.57
CA VAL A 283 -16.98 -16.41 -4.47
C VAL A 283 -15.78 -17.25 -4.04
N TYR A 284 -15.84 -18.57 -4.14
CA TYR A 284 -14.72 -19.43 -3.77
C TYR A 284 -13.54 -19.28 -4.74
N LEU A 285 -13.81 -19.06 -6.04
CA LEU A 285 -12.76 -18.71 -7.00
C LEU A 285 -12.17 -17.34 -6.73
N VAL A 286 -12.99 -16.37 -6.29
CA VAL A 286 -12.49 -15.05 -5.82
C VAL A 286 -11.55 -15.24 -4.64
N LEU A 287 -11.94 -16.04 -3.63
CA LEU A 287 -11.11 -16.33 -2.46
C LEU A 287 -9.82 -17.05 -2.84
N ALA A 288 -9.90 -18.07 -3.71
CA ALA A 288 -8.72 -18.78 -4.20
C ALA A 288 -7.75 -17.86 -4.95
N SER A 289 -8.26 -16.89 -5.70
CA SER A 289 -7.43 -15.92 -6.42
C SER A 289 -6.61 -15.02 -5.49
N GLN A 290 -6.97 -14.91 -4.20
CA GLN A 290 -6.20 -14.14 -3.22
C GLN A 290 -4.85 -14.79 -2.85
N LEU A 291 -4.71 -16.10 -3.10
CA LEU A 291 -3.39 -16.77 -3.01
C LEU A 291 -2.42 -16.16 -4.05
N LEU A 292 -2.93 -15.84 -5.25
CA LEU A 292 -2.13 -15.15 -6.27
C LEU A 292 -1.88 -13.70 -5.89
N ASP A 293 -2.82 -13.02 -5.23
CA ASP A 293 -2.65 -11.63 -4.78
C ASP A 293 -1.50 -11.49 -3.79
N GLY A 294 -1.53 -12.26 -2.70
CA GLY A 294 -0.48 -12.25 -1.69
C GLY A 294 0.88 -12.66 -2.24
N THR A 295 0.90 -13.68 -3.13
CA THR A 295 2.14 -14.10 -3.82
C THR A 295 2.69 -12.99 -4.70
N ALA A 296 1.85 -12.39 -5.53
CA ALA A 296 2.23 -11.33 -6.44
C ALA A 296 2.75 -10.09 -5.71
N TYR A 297 2.06 -9.68 -4.63
CA TYR A 297 2.49 -8.54 -3.82
C TYR A 297 3.86 -8.79 -3.18
N ALA A 298 4.06 -9.95 -2.56
CA ALA A 298 5.34 -10.29 -1.93
C ALA A 298 6.50 -10.31 -2.95
N PHE A 299 6.27 -10.89 -4.13
CA PHE A 299 7.26 -10.93 -5.21
C PHE A 299 7.56 -9.53 -5.74
N PHE A 300 6.53 -8.74 -6.01
CA PHE A 300 6.65 -7.39 -6.50
C PHE A 300 7.38 -6.49 -5.50
N ALA A 301 6.93 -6.45 -4.24
CA ALA A 301 7.51 -5.58 -3.22
C ALA A 301 8.98 -5.93 -2.91
N SER A 302 9.31 -7.23 -2.77
CA SER A 302 10.68 -7.67 -2.51
C SER A 302 11.61 -7.35 -3.69
N ALA A 303 11.21 -7.70 -4.92
CA ALA A 303 12.06 -7.53 -6.09
C ALA A 303 12.24 -6.06 -6.48
N THR A 304 11.22 -5.21 -6.29
CA THR A 304 11.32 -3.76 -6.56
C THR A 304 12.29 -3.07 -5.61
N VAL A 305 12.25 -3.37 -4.30
CA VAL A 305 13.19 -2.80 -3.31
C VAL A 305 14.63 -3.13 -3.69
N GLU A 306 14.94 -4.38 -4.03
CA GLU A 306 16.28 -4.79 -4.44
C GLU A 306 16.69 -4.21 -5.82
N MET A 307 15.71 -4.05 -6.74
CA MET A 307 15.99 -3.48 -8.05
C MET A 307 16.27 -1.98 -7.94
N VAL A 308 15.50 -1.23 -7.14
CA VAL A 308 15.77 0.18 -6.85
C VAL A 308 17.15 0.38 -6.23
N LYS A 309 17.53 -0.49 -5.28
CA LYS A 309 18.88 -0.48 -4.70
C LYS A 309 19.96 -0.63 -5.77
N SER A 310 19.75 -1.43 -6.81
CA SER A 310 20.73 -1.62 -7.88
C SER A 310 20.91 -0.42 -8.82
N TYR A 311 19.98 0.53 -8.82
CA TYR A 311 20.09 1.79 -9.57
C TYR A 311 20.73 2.92 -8.76
N SER A 312 20.84 2.78 -7.45
CA SER A 312 21.32 3.80 -6.51
C SER A 312 22.72 3.46 -5.98
N LYS A 313 23.41 4.48 -5.49
CA LYS A 313 24.56 4.33 -4.58
C LYS A 313 24.03 4.29 -3.14
N ASP A 314 24.82 3.80 -2.19
CA ASP A 314 24.40 3.69 -0.79
C ASP A 314 23.90 5.03 -0.21
N GLU A 315 24.56 6.15 -0.57
CA GLU A 315 24.24 7.51 -0.15
C GLU A 315 22.90 8.03 -0.72
N THR A 316 22.47 7.52 -1.90
CA THR A 316 21.25 7.99 -2.60
C THR A 316 20.12 6.97 -2.58
N GLN A 317 20.32 5.81 -1.95
CA GLN A 317 19.34 4.71 -1.94
C GLN A 317 17.97 5.15 -1.38
N ALA A 318 17.98 5.90 -0.29
CA ALA A 318 16.72 6.40 0.32
C ALA A 318 15.95 7.30 -0.66
N THR A 319 16.65 8.18 -1.37
CA THR A 319 16.03 9.08 -2.37
C THR A 319 15.41 8.31 -3.53
N PHE A 320 16.13 7.30 -4.07
CA PHE A 320 15.60 6.44 -5.12
C PHE A 320 14.34 5.68 -4.68
N GLN A 321 14.32 5.15 -3.46
CA GLN A 321 13.15 4.49 -2.88
C GLN A 321 11.98 5.46 -2.70
N THR A 322 12.24 6.67 -2.21
CA THR A 322 11.19 7.70 -2.00
C THR A 322 10.59 8.14 -3.33
N VAL A 323 11.41 8.41 -4.35
CA VAL A 323 10.91 8.79 -5.67
C VAL A 323 10.14 7.63 -6.32
N PHE A 324 10.64 6.40 -6.19
CA PHE A 324 9.93 5.21 -6.64
C PHE A 324 8.54 5.12 -6.00
N ALA A 325 8.44 5.22 -4.68
CA ALA A 325 7.17 5.14 -3.96
C ALA A 325 6.23 6.32 -4.33
N ALA A 326 6.75 7.54 -4.43
CA ALA A 326 5.95 8.72 -4.81
C ALA A 326 5.32 8.55 -6.20
N ILE A 327 6.05 8.01 -7.16
CA ILE A 327 5.54 7.80 -8.53
C ILE A 327 4.64 6.57 -8.57
N THR A 328 5.07 5.42 -8.07
CA THR A 328 4.31 4.17 -8.25
C THR A 328 3.09 4.12 -7.33
N THR A 329 3.25 4.36 -6.05
CA THR A 329 2.14 4.33 -5.07
C THR A 329 1.35 5.63 -5.09
N GLY A 330 2.03 6.79 -5.15
CA GLY A 330 1.38 8.10 -5.16
C GLY A 330 0.61 8.35 -6.46
N LEU A 331 1.27 8.44 -7.61
CA LEU A 331 0.58 8.63 -8.90
C LEU A 331 -0.31 7.44 -9.26
N GLY A 332 0.15 6.20 -8.96
CA GLY A 332 -0.66 4.99 -9.14
C GLY A 332 -1.95 5.03 -8.35
N GLY A 333 -1.91 5.49 -7.10
CA GLY A 333 -3.09 5.69 -6.27
C GLY A 333 -4.03 6.77 -6.81
N ILE A 334 -3.50 7.93 -7.23
CA ILE A 334 -4.28 9.04 -7.80
C ILE A 334 -4.99 8.60 -9.07
N ILE A 335 -4.23 8.12 -10.06
CA ILE A 335 -4.75 7.71 -11.37
C ILE A 335 -5.66 6.49 -11.22
N GLY A 336 -5.21 5.48 -10.47
CA GLY A 336 -5.93 4.23 -10.28
C GLY A 336 -7.29 4.43 -9.63
N SER A 337 -7.35 5.22 -8.55
CA SER A 337 -8.62 5.47 -7.86
C SER A 337 -9.59 6.26 -8.74
N ALA A 338 -9.13 7.31 -9.44
CA ALA A 338 -9.99 8.11 -10.32
C ALA A 338 -10.55 7.26 -11.46
N PHE A 339 -9.68 6.60 -12.23
CA PHE A 339 -10.11 5.79 -13.37
C PHE A 339 -10.87 4.54 -12.96
N GLY A 340 -10.48 3.89 -11.84
CA GLY A 340 -11.16 2.71 -11.33
C GLY A 340 -12.64 2.98 -11.02
N GLY A 341 -12.95 4.10 -10.39
CA GLY A 341 -14.33 4.50 -10.10
C GLY A 341 -15.15 4.77 -11.36
N ILE A 342 -14.57 5.52 -12.32
CA ILE A 342 -15.23 5.80 -13.62
C ILE A 342 -15.53 4.51 -14.38
N LEU A 343 -14.57 3.60 -14.45
CA LEU A 343 -14.73 2.34 -15.17
C LEU A 343 -15.82 1.46 -14.55
N ILE A 344 -15.91 1.39 -13.23
CA ILE A 344 -16.97 0.62 -12.55
C ILE A 344 -18.36 1.17 -12.87
N ASP A 345 -18.56 2.48 -12.80
CA ASP A 345 -19.86 3.09 -13.02
C ASP A 345 -20.33 2.99 -14.47
N HIS A 346 -19.41 3.08 -15.46
CA HIS A 346 -19.76 3.07 -16.87
C HIS A 346 -19.73 1.69 -17.53
N MET A 347 -18.83 0.82 -17.08
CA MET A 347 -18.55 -0.47 -17.74
C MET A 347 -18.72 -1.68 -16.81
N GLY A 348 -18.90 -1.44 -15.51
CA GLY A 348 -19.03 -2.49 -14.50
C GLY A 348 -17.70 -3.06 -14.01
N ALA A 349 -17.77 -3.74 -12.87
CA ALA A 349 -16.58 -4.27 -12.20
C ALA A 349 -15.85 -5.38 -13.00
N PRO A 350 -16.51 -6.30 -13.72
CA PRO A 350 -15.82 -7.29 -14.56
C PRO A 350 -14.93 -6.66 -15.63
N PHE A 351 -15.41 -5.60 -16.29
CA PHE A 351 -14.63 -4.90 -17.32
C PHE A 351 -13.43 -4.16 -16.72
N LEU A 352 -13.57 -3.58 -15.52
CA LEU A 352 -12.43 -3.03 -14.79
C LEU A 352 -11.31 -4.08 -14.63
N TYR A 353 -11.65 -5.28 -14.14
CA TYR A 353 -10.65 -6.35 -13.96
C TYR A 353 -10.04 -6.84 -15.26
N LEU A 354 -10.77 -6.79 -16.38
CA LEU A 354 -10.22 -7.08 -17.71
C LEU A 354 -9.15 -6.05 -18.11
N ILE A 355 -9.37 -4.77 -17.85
CA ILE A 355 -8.36 -3.72 -18.06
C ILE A 355 -7.13 -3.97 -17.18
N LEU A 356 -7.32 -4.30 -15.91
CA LEU A 356 -6.21 -4.60 -15.01
C LEU A 356 -5.41 -5.82 -15.47
N PHE A 357 -6.08 -6.85 -16.01
CA PHE A 357 -5.42 -7.99 -16.66
C PHE A 357 -4.50 -7.52 -17.80
N VAL A 358 -5.00 -6.67 -18.71
CA VAL A 358 -4.21 -6.14 -19.82
C VAL A 358 -3.01 -5.35 -19.33
N LEU A 359 -3.17 -4.50 -18.30
CA LEU A 359 -2.06 -3.74 -17.70
C LEU A 359 -0.99 -4.67 -17.12
N CYS A 360 -1.39 -5.71 -16.38
CA CYS A 360 -0.47 -6.66 -15.77
C CYS A 360 0.25 -7.53 -16.82
N ILE A 361 -0.43 -7.97 -17.87
CA ILE A 361 0.21 -8.70 -18.98
C ILE A 361 1.20 -7.82 -19.72
N THR A 362 0.82 -6.56 -19.99
CA THR A 362 1.74 -5.57 -20.59
C THR A 362 2.99 -5.38 -19.73
N ALA A 363 2.85 -5.24 -18.42
CA ALA A 363 3.97 -5.14 -17.50
C ALA A 363 4.85 -6.40 -17.53
N ALA A 364 4.25 -7.60 -17.52
CA ALA A 364 4.96 -8.87 -17.59
C ALA A 364 5.81 -8.97 -18.88
N VAL A 365 5.23 -8.62 -20.02
CA VAL A 365 5.94 -8.61 -21.32
C VAL A 365 7.10 -7.61 -21.30
N LEU A 366 6.88 -6.40 -20.76
CA LEU A 366 7.92 -5.37 -20.65
C LEU A 366 9.07 -5.81 -19.70
N PHE A 367 8.78 -6.53 -18.61
CA PHE A 367 9.81 -7.12 -17.77
C PHE A 367 10.62 -8.19 -18.49
N VAL A 368 9.98 -9.05 -19.30
CA VAL A 368 10.68 -10.05 -20.14
C VAL A 368 11.60 -9.37 -21.16
N ILE A 369 11.11 -8.32 -21.83
CA ILE A 369 11.91 -7.55 -22.80
C ILE A 369 13.11 -6.92 -22.09
N SER A 370 12.91 -6.30 -20.93
CA SER A 370 13.97 -5.70 -20.12
C SER A 370 15.02 -6.73 -19.69
N TYR A 371 14.60 -7.94 -19.34
CA TYR A 371 15.48 -9.05 -18.99
C TYR A 371 16.34 -9.48 -20.19
N LYS A 372 15.74 -9.69 -21.36
CA LYS A 372 16.48 -10.07 -22.58
C LYS A 372 17.47 -9.00 -23.01
N MET A 373 17.13 -7.72 -22.88
CA MET A 373 18.03 -6.61 -23.19
C MET A 373 19.24 -6.56 -22.24
N SER A 374 19.01 -6.79 -20.95
CA SER A 374 20.07 -6.83 -19.94
C SER A 374 21.04 -8.00 -20.18
N SER A 375 20.53 -9.18 -20.51
CA SER A 375 21.33 -10.39 -20.79
C SER A 375 22.22 -10.21 -22.04
N ARG A 376 21.70 -9.58 -23.10
CA ARG A 376 22.48 -9.30 -24.33
C ARG A 376 23.62 -8.31 -24.10
N SER A 377 23.42 -7.30 -23.27
CA SER A 377 24.43 -6.31 -22.92
C SER A 377 25.62 -6.94 -22.18
N ILE A 378 25.37 -7.94 -21.33
CA ILE A 378 26.42 -8.67 -20.59
C ILE A 378 27.23 -9.57 -21.54
N SER A 379 26.57 -10.30 -22.44
CA SER A 379 27.24 -11.18 -23.41
C SER A 379 28.11 -10.39 -24.41
N HIS A 380 27.70 -9.19 -24.81
CA HIS A 380 28.46 -8.35 -25.75
C HIS A 380 29.72 -7.76 -25.11
N ASN A 381 29.67 -7.39 -23.81
CA ASN A 381 30.81 -6.90 -23.06
C ASN A 381 31.82 -8.00 -22.77
N HIS A 382 31.41 -9.27 -22.62
CA HIS A 382 32.34 -10.40 -22.50
C HIS A 382 33.07 -10.74 -23.80
N LEU A 383 32.43 -10.54 -24.96
CA LEU A 383 33.03 -10.77 -26.28
C LEU A 383 33.98 -9.65 -26.72
N GLN A 384 33.91 -8.45 -26.14
CA GLN A 384 34.82 -7.36 -26.43
C GLN A 384 36.07 -7.35 -25.51
N ASN A 385 36.02 -8.09 -24.39
CA ASN A 385 37.13 -8.19 -23.44
C ASN A 385 37.87 -9.54 -23.51
N SER A 386 37.51 -10.43 -24.43
CA SER A 386 38.18 -11.66 -24.82
C SER A 386 38.89 -11.47 -26.17
#